data_dccd583b8284801460f0e47863eb09d4
#
_entry.id   dccd583b8284801460f0e47863eb09d4
#
_cell.length_a   1.000
_cell.length_b   1.000
_cell.length_c   1.000
_cell.angle_alpha   90.00
_cell.angle_beta   90.00
_cell.angle_gamma   90.00
#
_symmetry.space_group_name_H-M   'P 1'
#
loop_
_entity.id
_entity.type
_entity.pdbx_description
1 polymer ?
#
loop_
_entity_poly.entity_id
_entity_poly.type
_entity_poly.pdbx_seq_one_letter_code
_entity_poly.pdbx_strand_id
1 'polypeptide(L)'
;MERLQTGSVIDGFTLGERLKAGGMATLWHATHPDHSGPLVVKIPVLDPGADVSAIVGYETELLIHKRLSGPHVPRFVASGDLSRTPFIAMGLVAGESLADKIKQAPLPFAEVQRIGIAVATAVADLHRQNVIHLDLKPENVILTENGAVLLDFGLARHAELPDLLGEESREPMGTAAYIAPEQVLGERSDPASDLFALGAILYQMASGEEPFGRPKTVPGMKRRLYHAPKPLRAINEQAPAWLEEIISRCLEVDRSRRYADAGKLAFDLRHPEQVTVSRKRRTAEERSLGKRLVDLFQKRDEADVTGAPTVSRRKAGPSIVLTAVDLSEGPDALAAAILAETGRLLAARPDSSLACLTVLKTEIIGETKTVDAEGRSLYIGRLVALKDWARPLHLPEDRVSYHVIEAVSAADAILRYAEHNDIDHIVLGARSSSAVRRHLGSVSTKVVAEAHCSVSVVRVKGGSEA
;
A
#
# COMPACT_ATOMS: atom_id res chain seq x y z
N MET A 1 20.63 -12.16 -13.61
CA MET A 1 19.53 -12.16 -14.58
C MET A 1 20.08 -11.78 -15.94
N GLU A 2 19.66 -12.46 -17.03
CA GLU A 2 19.95 -12.01 -18.39
C GLU A 2 19.42 -10.59 -18.59
N ARG A 3 20.19 -9.78 -19.32
CA ARG A 3 19.83 -8.39 -19.56
C ARG A 3 18.67 -8.37 -20.56
N LEU A 4 17.46 -8.09 -20.08
CA LEU A 4 16.26 -8.03 -20.89
C LEU A 4 16.37 -6.94 -21.96
N GLN A 5 15.95 -7.28 -23.18
CA GLN A 5 15.99 -6.42 -24.35
C GLN A 5 14.76 -6.65 -25.22
N THR A 6 14.55 -5.78 -26.20
CA THR A 6 13.51 -5.98 -27.22
C THR A 6 13.69 -7.36 -27.88
N GLY A 7 12.62 -8.13 -27.97
CA GLY A 7 12.60 -9.51 -28.46
C GLY A 7 12.80 -10.59 -27.39
N SER A 8 13.16 -10.23 -26.12
CA SER A 8 13.19 -11.20 -25.03
C SER A 8 11.78 -11.76 -24.77
N VAL A 9 11.69 -13.05 -24.42
CA VAL A 9 10.42 -13.73 -24.12
C VAL A 9 10.40 -14.13 -22.66
N ILE A 10 9.33 -13.77 -21.94
CA ILE A 10 9.09 -14.10 -20.53
C ILE A 10 7.69 -14.71 -20.43
N ASP A 11 7.59 -15.97 -20.04
CA ASP A 11 6.32 -16.71 -19.88
C ASP A 11 5.34 -16.50 -21.05
N GLY A 12 5.85 -16.50 -22.30
CA GLY A 12 5.09 -16.29 -23.54
C GLY A 12 4.92 -14.83 -23.96
N PHE A 13 5.23 -13.86 -23.09
CA PHE A 13 5.23 -12.43 -23.44
C PHE A 13 6.49 -12.05 -24.19
N THR A 14 6.35 -11.60 -25.42
CA THR A 14 7.45 -11.05 -26.23
C THR A 14 7.57 -9.56 -25.94
N LEU A 15 8.71 -9.12 -25.37
CA LEU A 15 8.99 -7.73 -25.05
C LEU A 15 9.28 -6.92 -26.31
N GLY A 16 8.58 -5.81 -26.46
CA GLY A 16 8.78 -4.82 -27.52
C GLY A 16 9.68 -3.68 -27.08
N GLU A 17 9.31 -2.46 -27.43
CA GLU A 17 10.02 -1.25 -27.02
C GLU A 17 9.86 -1.02 -25.51
N ARG A 18 10.96 -0.56 -24.88
CA ARG A 18 10.95 -0.17 -23.47
C ARG A 18 10.32 1.21 -23.31
N LEU A 19 9.16 1.26 -22.66
CA LEU A 19 8.40 2.50 -22.41
C LEU A 19 9.06 3.38 -21.34
N LYS A 20 9.56 2.76 -20.27
CA LYS A 20 10.13 3.50 -19.13
C LYS A 20 11.17 2.65 -18.40
N ALA A 21 12.25 3.29 -17.98
CA ALA A 21 13.20 2.72 -17.02
C ALA A 21 13.16 3.57 -15.75
N GLY A 22 12.68 3.00 -14.66
CA GLY A 22 12.66 3.62 -13.34
C GLY A 22 13.60 2.91 -12.37
N GLY A 23 13.82 3.48 -11.19
CA GLY A 23 14.66 2.88 -10.14
C GLY A 23 14.06 1.59 -9.56
N MET A 24 12.73 1.45 -9.53
CA MET A 24 12.05 0.29 -8.94
C MET A 24 11.56 -0.72 -9.98
N ALA A 25 11.26 -0.29 -11.21
CA ALA A 25 10.76 -1.17 -12.25
C ALA A 25 11.05 -0.64 -13.66
N THR A 26 11.03 -1.55 -14.63
CA THR A 26 11.04 -1.22 -16.06
C THR A 26 9.70 -1.58 -16.68
N LEU A 27 9.21 -0.74 -17.60
CA LEU A 27 7.97 -0.95 -18.34
C LEU A 27 8.30 -1.22 -19.81
N TRP A 28 7.67 -2.26 -20.35
CA TRP A 28 7.88 -2.70 -21.72
C TRP A 28 6.54 -2.85 -22.45
N HIS A 29 6.46 -2.43 -23.70
CA HIS A 29 5.43 -2.97 -24.59
C HIS A 29 5.58 -4.48 -24.67
N ALA A 30 4.47 -5.18 -24.79
CA ALA A 30 4.51 -6.63 -24.96
C ALA A 30 3.38 -7.14 -25.83
N THR A 31 3.58 -8.33 -26.41
CA THR A 31 2.57 -9.11 -27.09
C THR A 31 2.55 -10.52 -26.56
N HIS A 32 1.40 -11.18 -26.60
CA HIS A 32 1.26 -12.58 -26.20
C HIS A 32 0.28 -13.30 -27.16
N PRO A 33 0.54 -14.55 -27.59
CA PRO A 33 -0.31 -15.26 -28.54
C PRO A 33 -1.78 -15.41 -28.07
N ASP A 34 -1.98 -15.67 -26.78
CA ASP A 34 -3.31 -15.93 -26.20
C ASP A 34 -4.04 -14.66 -25.73
N HIS A 35 -3.42 -13.49 -25.85
CA HIS A 35 -4.02 -12.23 -25.42
C HIS A 35 -4.06 -11.23 -26.58
N SER A 36 -5.28 -10.86 -26.99
CA SER A 36 -5.49 -9.84 -28.02
C SER A 36 -5.28 -8.42 -27.46
N GLY A 37 -4.73 -7.54 -28.30
CA GLY A 37 -4.51 -6.14 -28.03
C GLY A 37 -3.14 -5.82 -27.40
N PRO A 38 -2.81 -4.52 -27.31
CA PRO A 38 -1.53 -4.07 -26.81
C PRO A 38 -1.42 -4.29 -25.29
N LEU A 39 -0.26 -4.77 -24.86
CA LEU A 39 0.04 -5.08 -23.46
C LEU A 39 1.24 -4.28 -22.97
N VAL A 40 1.30 -4.12 -21.66
CA VAL A 40 2.47 -3.62 -20.93
C VAL A 40 2.91 -4.70 -19.94
N VAL A 41 4.21 -4.94 -19.89
CA VAL A 41 4.84 -5.77 -18.86
C VAL A 41 5.70 -4.88 -17.98
N LYS A 42 5.36 -4.83 -16.69
CA LYS A 42 6.12 -4.16 -15.63
C LYS A 42 7.02 -5.19 -14.95
N ILE A 43 8.33 -4.96 -14.97
CA ILE A 43 9.33 -5.87 -14.41
C ILE A 43 10.05 -5.12 -13.29
N PRO A 44 9.98 -5.59 -12.03
CA PRO A 44 10.68 -4.95 -10.91
C PRO A 44 12.19 -5.08 -11.08
N VAL A 45 12.93 -4.07 -10.62
CA VAL A 45 14.39 -4.11 -10.54
C VAL A 45 14.75 -4.72 -9.19
N LEU A 46 15.16 -5.98 -9.19
CA LEU A 46 15.52 -6.74 -8.00
C LEU A 46 17.00 -7.12 -8.09
N ASP A 47 17.90 -6.15 -7.92
CA ASP A 47 19.33 -6.42 -7.84
C ASP A 47 19.70 -7.09 -6.51
N PRO A 48 20.79 -7.88 -6.44
CA PRO A 48 21.34 -8.37 -5.17
C PRO A 48 21.65 -7.18 -4.24
N GLY A 49 20.95 -7.09 -3.12
CA GLY A 49 20.99 -5.91 -2.24
C GLY A 49 19.95 -4.82 -2.58
N ALA A 50 19.00 -5.10 -3.47
CA ALA A 50 17.85 -4.22 -3.69
C ALA A 50 17.11 -3.97 -2.37
N ASP A 51 16.63 -2.74 -2.22
CA ASP A 51 15.80 -2.34 -1.09
C ASP A 51 14.57 -3.28 -0.99
N VAL A 52 14.36 -3.86 0.17
CA VAL A 52 13.21 -4.73 0.47
C VAL A 52 11.90 -4.05 0.09
N SER A 53 11.83 -2.72 0.22
CA SER A 53 10.65 -1.91 -0.17
C SER A 53 10.25 -2.10 -1.65
N ALA A 54 11.18 -2.36 -2.56
CA ALA A 54 10.88 -2.62 -3.97
C ALA A 54 10.16 -3.97 -4.16
N ILE A 55 10.57 -4.99 -3.40
CA ILE A 55 9.95 -6.32 -3.42
C ILE A 55 8.56 -6.24 -2.80
N VAL A 56 8.44 -5.58 -1.65
CA VAL A 56 7.17 -5.39 -0.95
C VAL A 56 6.21 -4.57 -1.80
N GLY A 57 6.70 -3.51 -2.46
CA GLY A 57 5.90 -2.71 -3.41
C GLY A 57 5.39 -3.55 -4.59
N TYR A 58 6.22 -4.43 -5.15
CA TYR A 58 5.80 -5.35 -6.21
C TYR A 58 4.71 -6.33 -5.72
N GLU A 59 4.90 -6.97 -4.55
CA GLU A 59 3.91 -7.88 -3.97
C GLU A 59 2.59 -7.15 -3.65
N THR A 60 2.67 -5.93 -3.12
CA THR A 60 1.51 -5.08 -2.84
C THR A 60 0.75 -4.78 -4.13
N GLU A 61 1.46 -4.33 -5.18
CA GLU A 61 0.85 -4.01 -6.46
C GLU A 61 0.19 -5.25 -7.08
N LEU A 62 0.85 -6.39 -7.03
CA LEU A 62 0.32 -7.64 -7.55
C LEU A 62 -0.96 -8.08 -6.85
N LEU A 63 -0.97 -8.05 -5.50
CA LEU A 63 -2.13 -8.42 -4.69
C LEU A 63 -3.33 -7.49 -4.96
N ILE A 64 -3.08 -6.20 -5.04
CA ILE A 64 -4.13 -5.20 -5.26
C ILE A 64 -4.63 -5.27 -6.70
N HIS A 65 -3.73 -5.34 -7.68
CA HIS A 65 -4.11 -5.34 -9.10
C HIS A 65 -4.98 -6.55 -9.49
N LYS A 66 -4.75 -7.71 -8.89
CA LYS A 66 -5.59 -8.90 -9.10
C LYS A 66 -7.02 -8.75 -8.58
N ARG A 67 -7.26 -7.87 -7.62
CA ARG A 67 -8.59 -7.60 -7.05
C ARG A 67 -9.31 -6.46 -7.74
N LEU A 68 -8.57 -5.57 -8.40
CA LEU A 68 -9.15 -4.41 -9.07
C LEU A 68 -9.78 -4.77 -10.40
N SER A 69 -10.89 -4.11 -10.68
CA SER A 69 -11.63 -4.25 -11.93
C SER A 69 -12.26 -2.92 -12.37
N GLY A 70 -12.79 -2.90 -13.57
CA GLY A 70 -13.53 -1.75 -14.09
C GLY A 70 -12.71 -0.83 -15.01
N PRO A 71 -13.31 0.31 -15.45
CA PRO A 71 -12.74 1.14 -16.50
C PRO A 71 -11.64 2.09 -16.02
N HIS A 72 -11.44 2.21 -14.70
CA HIS A 72 -10.53 3.19 -14.10
C HIS A 72 -9.19 2.61 -13.65
N VAL A 73 -8.93 1.34 -13.98
CA VAL A 73 -7.68 0.64 -13.70
C VAL A 73 -7.25 -0.17 -14.91
N PRO A 74 -5.94 -0.40 -15.16
CA PRO A 74 -5.50 -1.29 -16.24
C PRO A 74 -6.02 -2.71 -16.01
N ARG A 75 -6.44 -3.38 -17.06
CA ARG A 75 -6.86 -4.78 -16.99
C ARG A 75 -5.67 -5.67 -16.64
N PHE A 76 -5.73 -6.37 -15.51
CA PHE A 76 -4.75 -7.40 -15.16
C PHE A 76 -4.79 -8.54 -16.20
N VAL A 77 -3.62 -9.07 -16.57
CA VAL A 77 -3.50 -10.16 -17.56
C VAL A 77 -2.80 -11.36 -16.94
N ALA A 78 -1.59 -11.18 -16.43
CA ALA A 78 -0.80 -12.25 -15.85
C ALA A 78 0.29 -11.69 -14.92
N SER A 79 0.91 -12.55 -14.13
CA SER A 79 2.08 -12.22 -13.33
C SER A 79 3.11 -13.35 -13.35
N GLY A 80 4.37 -12.97 -13.24
CA GLY A 80 5.49 -13.91 -13.10
C GLY A 80 5.77 -14.26 -11.64
N ASP A 81 6.51 -15.34 -11.44
CA ASP A 81 6.92 -15.82 -10.13
C ASP A 81 8.28 -15.21 -9.72
N LEU A 82 8.41 -14.82 -8.45
CA LEU A 82 9.67 -14.33 -7.85
C LEU A 82 10.82 -15.36 -7.92
N SER A 83 10.51 -16.66 -7.99
CA SER A 83 11.52 -17.72 -8.14
C SER A 83 12.16 -17.78 -9.52
N ARG A 84 11.55 -17.09 -10.52
CA ARG A 84 12.00 -17.02 -11.91
C ARG A 84 12.22 -15.57 -12.33
N THR A 85 11.24 -15.02 -13.05
CA THR A 85 11.25 -13.62 -13.49
C THR A 85 9.94 -12.97 -13.02
N PRO A 86 9.97 -12.16 -11.97
CA PRO A 86 8.79 -11.44 -11.52
C PRO A 86 8.39 -10.39 -12.56
N PHE A 87 7.11 -10.34 -12.88
CA PHE A 87 6.51 -9.31 -13.74
C PHE A 87 5.02 -9.18 -13.47
N ILE A 88 4.45 -8.05 -13.84
CA ILE A 88 3.00 -7.82 -13.93
C ILE A 88 2.69 -7.46 -15.39
N ALA A 89 1.88 -8.28 -16.05
CA ALA A 89 1.36 -8.00 -17.39
C ALA A 89 -0.04 -7.42 -17.28
N MET A 90 -0.28 -6.33 -18.01
CA MET A 90 -1.54 -5.60 -18.01
C MET A 90 -1.88 -5.06 -19.39
N GLY A 91 -3.14 -4.73 -19.63
CA GLY A 91 -3.56 -4.03 -20.84
C GLY A 91 -2.91 -2.65 -20.94
N LEU A 92 -2.40 -2.29 -22.11
CA LEU A 92 -1.94 -0.92 -22.38
C LEU A 92 -3.14 0.04 -22.33
N VAL A 93 -3.04 1.07 -21.54
CA VAL A 93 -4.02 2.16 -21.49
C VAL A 93 -3.65 3.21 -22.53
N ALA A 94 -4.50 3.37 -23.53
CA ALA A 94 -4.34 4.43 -24.52
C ALA A 94 -4.88 5.76 -23.98
N GLY A 95 -4.09 6.83 -24.10
CA GLY A 95 -4.47 8.17 -23.64
C GLY A 95 -3.28 9.10 -23.42
N GLU A 96 -3.56 10.30 -22.96
CA GLU A 96 -2.56 11.30 -22.62
C GLU A 96 -2.22 11.21 -21.11
N SER A 97 -0.92 11.18 -20.77
CA SER A 97 -0.51 11.27 -19.37
C SER A 97 -0.87 12.64 -18.79
N LEU A 98 -1.47 12.65 -17.59
CA LEU A 98 -1.73 13.91 -16.89
C LEU A 98 -0.43 14.67 -16.59
N ALA A 99 0.70 13.97 -16.44
CA ALA A 99 2.01 14.60 -16.29
C ALA A 99 2.44 15.39 -17.55
N ASP A 100 2.11 14.88 -18.74
CA ASP A 100 2.37 15.63 -19.99
C ASP A 100 1.41 16.81 -20.12
N LYS A 101 0.16 16.62 -19.74
CA LYS A 101 -0.86 17.67 -19.75
C LYS A 101 -0.49 18.84 -18.83
N ILE A 102 -0.02 18.55 -17.62
CA ILE A 102 0.39 19.57 -16.63
C ILE A 102 1.59 20.40 -17.08
N LYS A 103 2.41 19.93 -18.01
CA LYS A 103 3.49 20.77 -18.58
C LYS A 103 2.96 22.03 -19.27
N GLN A 104 1.69 22.04 -19.62
CA GLN A 104 1.00 23.19 -20.22
C GLN A 104 0.30 24.09 -19.17
N ALA A 105 0.42 23.75 -17.88
CA ALA A 105 -0.23 24.53 -16.81
C ALA A 105 0.35 25.97 -16.69
N PRO A 106 -0.47 26.98 -16.29
CA PRO A 106 -1.87 26.83 -15.85
C PRO A 106 -2.84 26.49 -17.00
N LEU A 107 -3.71 25.52 -16.75
CA LEU A 107 -4.73 25.10 -17.70
C LEU A 107 -5.98 25.99 -17.63
N PRO A 108 -6.79 26.04 -18.70
CA PRO A 108 -8.13 26.67 -18.64
C PRO A 108 -8.98 26.05 -17.54
N PHE A 109 -9.71 26.84 -16.75
CA PHE A 109 -10.48 26.35 -15.60
C PHE A 109 -11.54 25.30 -15.97
N ALA A 110 -12.16 25.41 -17.15
CA ALA A 110 -13.06 24.40 -17.67
C ALA A 110 -12.35 23.06 -17.87
N GLU A 111 -11.07 23.08 -18.27
CA GLU A 111 -10.27 21.86 -18.42
C GLU A 111 -9.85 21.28 -17.08
N VAL A 112 -9.44 22.14 -16.13
CA VAL A 112 -9.17 21.74 -14.74
C VAL A 112 -10.40 21.04 -14.14
N GLN A 113 -11.59 21.61 -14.35
CA GLN A 113 -12.87 21.05 -13.91
C GLN A 113 -13.11 19.67 -14.54
N ARG A 114 -13.00 19.56 -15.86
CA ARG A 114 -13.23 18.33 -16.61
C ARG A 114 -12.28 17.20 -16.15
N ILE A 115 -11.00 17.50 -16.05
CA ILE A 115 -9.98 16.56 -15.59
C ILE A 115 -10.20 16.19 -14.13
N GLY A 116 -10.50 17.18 -13.28
CA GLY A 116 -10.79 16.96 -11.86
C GLY A 116 -11.96 16.01 -11.65
N ILE A 117 -13.05 16.16 -12.43
CA ILE A 117 -14.21 15.25 -12.41
C ILE A 117 -13.80 13.83 -12.80
N ALA A 118 -13.01 13.69 -13.87
CA ALA A 118 -12.57 12.38 -14.35
C ALA A 118 -11.71 11.65 -13.28
N VAL A 119 -10.74 12.34 -12.71
CA VAL A 119 -9.85 11.75 -11.68
C VAL A 119 -10.61 11.48 -10.38
N ALA A 120 -11.47 12.40 -9.92
CA ALA A 120 -12.28 12.18 -8.72
C ALA A 120 -13.24 10.98 -8.89
N THR A 121 -13.77 10.77 -10.09
CA THR A 121 -14.61 9.61 -10.41
C THR A 121 -13.80 8.31 -10.36
N ALA A 122 -12.59 8.30 -10.91
CA ALA A 122 -11.68 7.15 -10.86
C ALA A 122 -11.27 6.81 -9.43
N VAL A 123 -10.94 7.82 -8.61
CA VAL A 123 -10.63 7.64 -7.19
C VAL A 123 -11.83 7.11 -6.41
N ALA A 124 -13.05 7.61 -6.70
CA ALA A 124 -14.28 7.10 -6.06
C ALA A 124 -14.53 5.63 -6.41
N ASP A 125 -14.21 5.21 -7.63
CA ASP A 125 -14.33 3.82 -8.06
C ASP A 125 -13.31 2.91 -7.34
N LEU A 126 -12.08 3.39 -7.20
CA LEU A 126 -11.03 2.70 -6.44
C LEU A 126 -11.42 2.54 -4.96
N HIS A 127 -11.90 3.62 -4.31
CA HIS A 127 -12.33 3.57 -2.91
C HIS A 127 -13.53 2.64 -2.68
N ARG A 128 -14.45 2.51 -3.65
CA ARG A 128 -15.56 1.53 -3.59
C ARG A 128 -15.07 0.08 -3.62
N GLN A 129 -13.88 -0.17 -4.18
CA GLN A 129 -13.21 -1.45 -4.18
C GLN A 129 -12.28 -1.62 -2.98
N ASN A 130 -12.45 -0.82 -1.91
CA ASN A 130 -11.67 -0.83 -0.67
C ASN A 130 -10.17 -0.58 -0.85
N VAL A 131 -9.76 0.12 -1.91
CA VAL A 131 -8.36 0.46 -2.18
C VAL A 131 -8.13 1.95 -2.04
N ILE A 132 -7.07 2.33 -1.34
CA ILE A 132 -6.53 3.68 -1.23
C ILE A 132 -5.24 3.72 -2.05
N HIS A 133 -5.08 4.69 -2.94
CA HIS A 133 -3.94 4.74 -3.87
C HIS A 133 -2.62 5.13 -3.19
N LEU A 134 -2.64 6.13 -2.32
CA LEU A 134 -1.54 6.65 -1.50
C LEU A 134 -0.33 7.23 -2.26
N ASP A 135 -0.27 7.13 -3.58
CA ASP A 135 0.71 7.82 -4.44
C ASP A 135 0.04 8.42 -5.68
N LEU A 136 -1.14 9.04 -5.46
CA LEU A 136 -1.83 9.75 -6.55
C LEU A 136 -1.00 10.97 -6.96
N LYS A 137 -0.58 10.97 -8.24
CA LYS A 137 0.23 12.02 -8.86
C LYS A 137 -0.02 12.05 -10.36
N PRO A 138 0.35 13.12 -11.07
CA PRO A 138 0.11 13.23 -12.51
C PRO A 138 0.67 12.07 -13.34
N GLU A 139 1.83 11.52 -12.96
CA GLU A 139 2.48 10.40 -13.65
C GLU A 139 1.69 9.10 -13.56
N ASN A 140 0.81 8.98 -12.57
CA ASN A 140 -0.02 7.80 -12.30
C ASN A 140 -1.45 7.96 -12.83
N VAL A 141 -1.72 8.95 -13.67
CA VAL A 141 -3.04 9.20 -14.26
C VAL A 141 -2.95 9.28 -15.79
N ILE A 142 -3.71 8.43 -16.48
CA ILE A 142 -3.91 8.52 -17.93
C ILE A 142 -5.30 9.08 -18.19
N LEU A 143 -5.35 10.16 -18.97
CA LEU A 143 -6.60 10.72 -19.48
C LEU A 143 -7.00 9.99 -20.76
N THR A 144 -8.19 9.43 -20.76
CA THR A 144 -8.79 8.71 -21.88
C THR A 144 -10.03 9.42 -22.38
N GLU A 145 -10.58 9.00 -23.50
CA GLU A 145 -11.88 9.51 -23.98
C GLU A 145 -13.03 9.25 -23.00
N ASN A 146 -12.92 8.17 -22.22
CA ASN A 146 -13.96 7.74 -21.27
C ASN A 146 -13.73 8.19 -19.83
N GLY A 147 -12.70 8.99 -19.56
CA GLY A 147 -12.40 9.48 -18.21
C GLY A 147 -10.91 9.40 -17.84
N ALA A 148 -10.61 8.95 -16.64
CA ALA A 148 -9.25 8.76 -16.15
C ALA A 148 -9.01 7.31 -15.74
N VAL A 149 -7.78 6.83 -15.95
CA VAL A 149 -7.29 5.52 -15.50
C VAL A 149 -6.12 5.73 -14.55
N LEU A 150 -6.20 5.12 -13.38
CA LEU A 150 -5.18 5.19 -12.35
C LEU A 150 -4.17 4.05 -12.54
N LEU A 151 -2.89 4.35 -12.42
CA LEU A 151 -1.78 3.45 -12.62
C LEU A 151 -0.96 3.31 -11.34
N ASP A 152 -0.18 2.23 -11.25
CA ASP A 152 0.87 2.03 -10.22
C ASP A 152 0.34 1.96 -8.80
N PHE A 153 -0.01 0.74 -8.37
CA PHE A 153 -0.53 0.44 -7.04
C PHE A 153 0.55 -0.03 -6.06
N GLY A 154 1.83 0.20 -6.36
CA GLY A 154 2.96 -0.24 -5.53
C GLY A 154 2.99 0.35 -4.12
N LEU A 155 2.35 1.51 -3.89
CA LEU A 155 2.15 2.11 -2.57
C LEU A 155 0.73 2.02 -2.05
N ALA A 156 -0.20 1.41 -2.80
CA ALA A 156 -1.60 1.37 -2.43
C ALA A 156 -1.86 0.46 -1.21
N ARG A 157 -3.01 0.65 -0.58
CA ARG A 157 -3.50 -0.19 0.52
C ARG A 157 -4.90 -0.68 0.23
N HIS A 158 -5.15 -1.96 0.46
CA HIS A 158 -6.50 -2.54 0.45
C HIS A 158 -6.98 -2.73 1.89
N ALA A 159 -8.20 -2.27 2.21
CA ALA A 159 -8.72 -2.29 3.58
C ALA A 159 -8.91 -3.70 4.18
N GLU A 160 -9.03 -4.73 3.33
CA GLU A 160 -9.23 -6.13 3.73
C GLU A 160 -7.93 -6.95 3.69
N LEU A 161 -6.81 -6.32 3.36
CA LEU A 161 -5.49 -6.94 3.31
C LEU A 161 -4.57 -6.31 4.34
N PRO A 162 -3.60 -7.06 4.85
CA PRO A 162 -2.53 -6.50 5.65
C PRO A 162 -1.73 -5.44 4.89
N ASP A 163 -1.28 -4.39 5.58
CA ASP A 163 -0.44 -3.34 5.01
C ASP A 163 1.03 -3.75 5.00
N LEU A 164 1.46 -4.47 3.96
CA LEU A 164 2.82 -4.93 3.79
C LEU A 164 3.87 -3.83 3.94
N LEU A 165 3.62 -2.68 3.30
CA LEU A 165 4.54 -1.55 3.31
C LEU A 165 4.57 -0.83 4.66
N GLY A 166 3.42 -0.73 5.35
CA GLY A 166 3.34 -0.15 6.67
C GLY A 166 4.10 -0.95 7.72
N GLU A 167 4.24 -2.27 7.53
CA GLU A 167 5.06 -3.12 8.38
C GLU A 167 6.56 -2.96 8.11
N GLU A 168 6.94 -2.72 6.85
CA GLU A 168 8.34 -2.60 6.44
C GLU A 168 8.95 -1.27 6.86
N SER A 169 8.22 -0.18 6.73
CA SER A 169 8.76 1.15 7.02
C SER A 169 7.71 2.09 7.64
N ARG A 170 8.14 2.83 8.66
CA ARG A 170 7.39 3.94 9.25
C ARG A 170 7.73 5.29 8.64
N GLU A 171 8.62 5.32 7.67
CA GLU A 171 8.96 6.56 6.98
C GLU A 171 7.83 7.01 6.06
N PRO A 172 7.69 8.32 5.82
CA PRO A 172 6.72 8.83 4.87
C PRO A 172 6.91 8.22 3.48
N MET A 173 5.90 7.51 2.99
CA MET A 173 5.90 6.91 1.65
C MET A 173 4.92 7.64 0.74
N GLY A 174 5.38 7.99 -0.46
CA GLY A 174 4.63 8.73 -1.47
C GLY A 174 5.45 9.86 -2.09
N THR A 175 4.89 10.50 -3.11
CA THR A 175 5.55 11.58 -3.84
C THR A 175 5.44 12.89 -3.06
N ALA A 176 6.58 13.47 -2.69
CA ALA A 176 6.71 14.59 -1.75
C ALA A 176 5.85 15.82 -2.09
N ALA A 177 5.56 16.10 -3.37
CA ALA A 177 4.71 17.21 -3.78
C ALA A 177 3.22 16.99 -3.44
N TYR A 178 2.75 15.72 -3.43
CA TYR A 178 1.33 15.35 -3.33
C TYR A 178 0.96 14.60 -2.04
N ILE A 179 1.96 14.08 -1.29
CA ILE A 179 1.75 13.28 -0.07
C ILE A 179 0.88 14.04 0.95
N ALA A 180 -0.09 13.36 1.57
CA ALA A 180 -0.98 13.96 2.54
C ALA A 180 -0.33 14.15 3.92
N PRO A 181 -0.81 15.08 4.77
CA PRO A 181 -0.32 15.31 6.13
C PRO A 181 -0.25 14.04 6.99
N GLU A 182 -1.30 13.23 6.97
CA GLU A 182 -1.37 11.96 7.70
C GLU A 182 -0.36 10.93 7.21
N GLN A 183 -0.08 10.86 5.90
CA GLN A 183 0.97 9.99 5.36
C GLN A 183 2.36 10.43 5.81
N VAL A 184 2.60 11.74 5.96
CA VAL A 184 3.86 12.27 6.52
C VAL A 184 4.04 11.86 7.99
N LEU A 185 2.95 11.54 8.68
CA LEU A 185 2.92 11.02 10.06
C LEU A 185 2.91 9.48 10.12
N GLY A 186 2.98 8.80 8.97
CA GLY A 186 3.00 7.33 8.88
C GLY A 186 1.61 6.68 8.80
N GLU A 187 0.54 7.47 8.73
CA GLU A 187 -0.83 6.96 8.60
C GLU A 187 -1.15 6.64 7.14
N ARG A 188 -1.60 5.39 6.89
CA ARG A 188 -1.85 4.89 5.53
C ARG A 188 -3.28 4.36 5.31
N SER A 189 -4.18 4.54 6.29
CA SER A 189 -5.50 3.89 6.33
C SER A 189 -6.67 4.78 5.94
N ASP A 190 -6.43 6.05 5.59
CA ASP A 190 -7.51 7.00 5.35
C ASP A 190 -7.64 7.36 3.85
N PRO A 191 -8.80 7.10 3.22
CA PRO A 191 -9.07 7.50 1.84
C PRO A 191 -8.97 9.02 1.59
N ALA A 192 -9.09 9.84 2.63
CA ALA A 192 -8.92 11.28 2.52
C ALA A 192 -7.51 11.70 2.09
N SER A 193 -6.52 10.80 2.15
CA SER A 193 -5.16 11.05 1.62
C SER A 193 -5.17 11.23 0.11
N ASP A 194 -5.94 10.42 -0.62
CA ASP A 194 -6.08 10.56 -2.07
C ASP A 194 -6.81 11.86 -2.45
N LEU A 195 -7.75 12.32 -1.61
CA LEU A 195 -8.44 13.60 -1.82
C LEU A 195 -7.50 14.79 -1.64
N PHE A 196 -6.56 14.70 -0.70
CA PHE A 196 -5.50 15.71 -0.55
C PHE A 196 -4.59 15.74 -1.77
N ALA A 197 -4.13 14.58 -2.23
CA ALA A 197 -3.30 14.48 -3.43
C ALA A 197 -4.01 15.04 -4.68
N LEU A 198 -5.31 14.72 -4.86
CA LEU A 198 -6.12 15.29 -5.93
C LEU A 198 -6.26 16.81 -5.79
N GLY A 199 -6.44 17.31 -4.57
CA GLY A 199 -6.42 18.77 -4.31
C GLY A 199 -5.11 19.44 -4.74
N ALA A 200 -3.96 18.77 -4.49
CA ALA A 200 -2.66 19.27 -4.93
C ALA A 200 -2.51 19.24 -6.46
N ILE A 201 -3.04 18.22 -7.13
CA ILE A 201 -3.08 18.13 -8.60
C ILE A 201 -3.97 19.24 -9.19
N LEU A 202 -5.17 19.46 -8.64
CA LEU A 202 -6.07 20.52 -9.07
C LEU A 202 -5.41 21.91 -8.93
N TYR A 203 -4.73 22.14 -7.79
CA TYR A 203 -4.00 23.37 -7.56
C TYR A 203 -2.92 23.57 -8.61
N GLN A 204 -2.11 22.54 -8.89
CA GLN A 204 -1.03 22.62 -9.87
C GLN A 204 -1.57 22.85 -11.29
N MET A 205 -2.65 22.18 -11.69
CA MET A 205 -3.30 22.42 -12.98
C MET A 205 -3.78 23.86 -13.13
N ALA A 206 -4.35 24.45 -12.06
CA ALA A 206 -4.95 25.79 -12.09
C ALA A 206 -3.93 26.93 -11.92
N SER A 207 -2.80 26.69 -11.25
CA SER A 207 -1.79 27.72 -10.95
C SER A 207 -0.48 27.57 -11.72
N GLY A 208 -0.14 26.35 -12.18
CA GLY A 208 1.18 25.99 -12.69
C GLY A 208 2.21 25.70 -11.59
N GLU A 209 1.84 25.83 -10.30
CA GLU A 209 2.74 25.65 -9.16
C GLU A 209 2.27 24.48 -8.28
N GLU A 210 3.21 23.77 -7.64
CA GLU A 210 2.88 22.77 -6.61
C GLU A 210 2.58 23.50 -5.28
N PRO A 211 1.47 23.17 -4.59
CA PRO A 211 1.02 23.92 -3.40
C PRO A 211 2.04 23.92 -2.25
N PHE A 212 2.87 22.88 -2.14
CA PHE A 212 3.88 22.73 -1.09
C PHE A 212 5.31 22.61 -1.65
N GLY A 213 5.49 22.86 -2.96
CA GLY A 213 6.74 22.66 -3.66
C GLY A 213 7.21 21.20 -3.66
N ARG A 214 8.51 20.99 -3.91
CA ARG A 214 9.15 19.66 -3.96
C ARG A 214 10.14 19.48 -2.79
N PRO A 215 9.67 19.26 -1.57
CA PRO A 215 10.55 19.03 -0.44
C PRO A 215 11.37 17.74 -0.63
N LYS A 216 12.68 17.82 -0.37
CA LYS A 216 13.62 16.69 -0.51
C LYS A 216 13.86 15.97 0.82
N THR A 217 13.31 16.45 1.91
CA THR A 217 13.55 15.92 3.27
C THR A 217 12.24 15.77 4.03
N VAL A 218 12.21 14.85 4.98
CA VAL A 218 11.05 14.64 5.86
C VAL A 218 10.66 15.92 6.62
N PRO A 219 11.59 16.71 7.22
CA PRO A 219 11.23 18.00 7.81
C PRO A 219 10.58 18.96 6.82
N GLY A 220 11.05 18.97 5.55
CA GLY A 220 10.44 19.76 4.48
C GLY A 220 9.00 19.32 4.18
N MET A 221 8.75 18.01 4.15
CA MET A 221 7.38 17.45 3.99
C MET A 221 6.49 17.81 5.18
N LYS A 222 7.00 17.79 6.41
CA LYS A 222 6.25 18.17 7.63
C LYS A 222 5.76 19.61 7.64
N ARG A 223 6.32 20.52 6.82
CA ARG A 223 5.86 21.92 6.75
C ARG A 223 4.38 22.03 6.39
N ARG A 224 3.82 21.11 5.60
CA ARG A 224 2.39 21.08 5.25
C ARG A 224 1.45 20.87 6.45
N LEU A 225 1.97 20.37 7.57
CA LEU A 225 1.22 20.24 8.82
C LEU A 225 0.90 21.60 9.47
N TYR A 226 1.71 22.63 9.13
CA TYR A 226 1.68 23.93 9.81
C TYR A 226 1.42 25.10 8.86
N HIS A 227 1.72 24.93 7.57
CA HIS A 227 1.61 25.98 6.56
C HIS A 227 0.58 25.59 5.51
N ALA A 228 -0.43 26.44 5.34
CA ALA A 228 -1.32 26.35 4.19
C ALA A 228 -0.60 26.80 2.91
N PRO A 229 -1.00 26.27 1.74
CA PRO A 229 -0.50 26.79 0.48
C PRO A 229 -0.99 28.23 0.23
N LYS A 230 -0.36 28.91 -0.69
CA LYS A 230 -0.86 30.21 -1.16
C LYS A 230 -2.28 30.04 -1.71
N PRO A 231 -3.22 30.95 -1.42
CA PRO A 231 -4.53 30.91 -2.04
C PRO A 231 -4.41 30.92 -3.57
N LEU A 232 -5.23 30.11 -4.28
CA LEU A 232 -5.17 30.02 -5.74
C LEU A 232 -5.35 31.40 -6.40
N ARG A 233 -6.29 32.20 -5.90
CA ARG A 233 -6.58 33.54 -6.40
C ARG A 233 -5.51 34.59 -6.07
N ALA A 234 -4.57 34.27 -5.19
CA ALA A 234 -3.39 35.11 -4.97
C ALA A 234 -2.29 34.86 -6.05
N ILE A 235 -2.38 33.75 -6.79
CA ILE A 235 -1.49 33.44 -7.92
C ILE A 235 -2.18 33.77 -9.24
N ASN A 236 -3.45 33.41 -9.37
CA ASN A 236 -4.26 33.64 -10.55
C ASN A 236 -5.58 34.31 -10.14
N GLU A 237 -5.65 35.63 -10.25
CA GLU A 237 -6.83 36.44 -9.85
C GLU A 237 -8.10 36.06 -10.60
N GLN A 238 -7.98 35.47 -11.80
CA GLN A 238 -9.11 35.02 -12.61
C GLN A 238 -9.69 33.69 -12.13
N ALA A 239 -9.04 33.00 -11.18
CA ALA A 239 -9.52 31.73 -10.70
C ALA A 239 -10.92 31.86 -10.07
N PRO A 240 -11.87 30.99 -10.46
CA PRO A 240 -13.20 30.99 -9.88
C PRO A 240 -13.16 30.74 -8.39
N ALA A 241 -13.96 31.46 -7.62
CA ALA A 241 -13.99 31.31 -6.16
C ALA A 241 -14.41 29.91 -5.71
N TRP A 242 -15.31 29.26 -6.47
CA TRP A 242 -15.73 27.89 -6.20
C TRP A 242 -14.57 26.91 -6.36
N LEU A 243 -13.67 27.11 -7.34
CA LEU A 243 -12.51 26.23 -7.57
C LEU A 243 -11.50 26.37 -6.44
N GLU A 244 -11.21 27.61 -6.01
CA GLU A 244 -10.35 27.86 -4.84
C GLU A 244 -10.94 27.21 -3.57
N GLU A 245 -12.26 27.28 -3.36
CA GLU A 245 -12.91 26.66 -2.21
C GLU A 245 -12.77 25.12 -2.23
N ILE A 246 -13.02 24.47 -3.38
CA ILE A 246 -12.86 23.03 -3.55
C ILE A 246 -11.40 22.61 -3.26
N ILE A 247 -10.44 23.26 -3.90
CA ILE A 247 -9.02 22.96 -3.72
C ILE A 247 -8.61 23.16 -2.26
N SER A 248 -8.99 24.28 -1.66
CA SER A 248 -8.67 24.60 -0.27
C SER A 248 -9.24 23.59 0.69
N ARG A 249 -10.46 23.08 0.43
CA ARG A 249 -11.10 22.04 1.24
C ARG A 249 -10.36 20.70 1.12
N CYS A 250 -9.91 20.31 -0.07
CA CYS A 250 -9.10 19.12 -0.26
C CYS A 250 -7.76 19.21 0.49
N LEU A 251 -7.15 20.40 0.54
CA LEU A 251 -5.84 20.65 1.15
C LEU A 251 -5.90 20.98 2.66
N GLU A 252 -7.04 20.79 3.32
CA GLU A 252 -7.14 20.91 4.79
C GLU A 252 -6.22 19.89 5.46
N VAL A 253 -5.49 20.35 6.50
CA VAL A 253 -4.64 19.48 7.31
C VAL A 253 -5.48 18.46 8.09
N ASP A 254 -6.57 18.95 8.71
CA ASP A 254 -7.56 18.10 9.37
C ASP A 254 -8.40 17.37 8.32
N ARG A 255 -8.17 16.06 8.20
CA ARG A 255 -8.86 15.19 7.25
C ARG A 255 -10.39 15.22 7.40
N SER A 256 -10.91 15.44 8.61
CA SER A 256 -12.36 15.52 8.87
C SER A 256 -13.02 16.74 8.24
N ARG A 257 -12.22 17.75 7.84
CA ARG A 257 -12.69 18.96 7.15
C ARG A 257 -12.62 18.84 5.64
N ARG A 258 -11.98 17.80 5.10
CA ARG A 258 -11.97 17.52 3.67
C ARG A 258 -13.34 17.03 3.21
N TYR A 259 -13.42 16.60 1.99
CA TYR A 259 -14.60 15.90 1.49
C TYR A 259 -14.78 14.56 2.20
N ALA A 260 -16.03 14.14 2.39
CA ALA A 260 -16.34 12.84 3.00
C ALA A 260 -15.86 11.66 2.13
N ASP A 261 -15.93 11.85 0.80
CA ASP A 261 -15.52 10.88 -0.21
C ASP A 261 -15.23 11.58 -1.55
N ALA A 262 -14.61 10.84 -2.48
CA ALA A 262 -14.27 11.34 -3.81
C ALA A 262 -15.52 11.57 -4.70
N GLY A 263 -16.62 10.87 -4.45
CA GLY A 263 -17.89 11.08 -5.16
C GLY A 263 -18.47 12.45 -4.85
N LYS A 264 -18.42 12.89 -3.58
CA LYS A 264 -18.86 14.23 -3.19
C LYS A 264 -17.98 15.33 -3.78
N LEU A 265 -16.65 15.09 -3.87
CA LEU A 265 -15.74 16.00 -4.57
C LEU A 265 -16.10 16.08 -6.08
N ALA A 266 -16.32 14.94 -6.74
CA ALA A 266 -16.74 14.90 -8.13
C ALA A 266 -18.08 15.60 -8.35
N PHE A 267 -19.00 15.49 -7.41
CA PHE A 267 -20.29 16.18 -7.45
C PHE A 267 -20.13 17.70 -7.39
N ASP A 268 -19.35 18.21 -6.42
CA ASP A 268 -19.13 19.64 -6.27
C ASP A 268 -18.38 20.23 -7.49
N LEU A 269 -17.46 19.46 -8.10
CA LEU A 269 -16.82 19.85 -9.36
C LEU A 269 -17.83 19.91 -10.53
N ARG A 270 -18.85 19.04 -10.58
CA ARG A 270 -19.91 19.07 -11.62
C ARG A 270 -20.91 20.19 -11.39
N HIS A 271 -21.10 20.60 -10.13
CA HIS A 271 -22.12 21.56 -9.72
C HIS A 271 -21.51 22.74 -8.96
N PRO A 272 -20.65 23.54 -9.64
CA PRO A 272 -19.93 24.66 -9.01
C PRO A 272 -20.87 25.72 -8.40
N GLU A 273 -22.11 25.82 -8.89
CA GLU A 273 -23.16 26.72 -8.38
C GLU A 273 -23.60 26.34 -6.96
N GLN A 274 -23.41 25.10 -6.52
CA GLN A 274 -23.78 24.61 -5.19
C GLN A 274 -22.66 24.76 -4.16
N VAL A 275 -21.45 25.14 -4.62
CA VAL A 275 -20.29 25.29 -3.74
C VAL A 275 -20.42 26.56 -2.90
N THR A 276 -20.55 26.38 -1.58
CA THR A 276 -20.58 27.49 -0.64
C THR A 276 -19.20 28.07 -0.43
N VAL A 277 -18.95 29.27 -0.94
CA VAL A 277 -17.66 29.96 -0.79
C VAL A 277 -17.55 30.61 0.59
N SER A 278 -16.60 30.14 1.39
CA SER A 278 -16.37 30.64 2.76
C SER A 278 -15.69 32.02 2.74
N ARG A 279 -16.38 33.07 3.17
CA ARG A 279 -15.80 34.42 3.33
C ARG A 279 -14.69 34.51 4.39
N LYS A 280 -14.60 33.55 5.33
CA LYS A 280 -13.71 33.59 6.50
C LYS A 280 -12.27 33.12 6.27
N ARG A 281 -11.93 32.60 5.09
CA ARG A 281 -10.55 32.06 4.84
C ARG A 281 -9.49 33.11 4.51
N ARG A 282 -9.85 34.38 4.39
CA ARG A 282 -8.90 35.47 4.11
C ARG A 282 -7.91 35.78 5.25
N THR A 283 -8.12 35.24 6.46
CA THR A 283 -7.27 35.49 7.64
C THR A 283 -6.72 34.20 8.24
N ALA A 284 -6.04 33.38 7.42
CA ALA A 284 -5.39 32.14 7.89
C ALA A 284 -4.12 32.37 8.73
N GLU A 285 -3.71 33.63 8.96
CA GLU A 285 -2.53 33.97 9.76
C GLU A 285 -2.75 33.92 11.28
N GLU A 286 -3.98 33.86 11.78
CA GLU A 286 -4.27 34.01 13.21
C GLU A 286 -4.62 32.74 13.98
N ARG A 287 -4.48 31.56 13.43
CA ARG A 287 -4.67 30.34 14.22
C ARG A 287 -3.37 29.99 14.92
N SER A 288 -3.29 30.38 16.20
CA SER A 288 -2.22 30.04 17.15
C SER A 288 -1.66 28.64 16.92
N LEU A 289 -0.40 28.58 16.52
CA LEU A 289 0.45 27.38 16.32
C LEU A 289 0.40 26.42 17.50
N GLY A 290 0.26 26.95 18.75
CA GLY A 290 0.20 26.17 19.96
C GLY A 290 -1.04 25.27 20.08
N LYS A 291 -2.22 25.72 19.65
CA LYS A 291 -3.45 24.96 19.79
C LYS A 291 -3.54 23.79 18.78
N ARG A 292 -3.01 23.97 17.59
CA ARG A 292 -2.95 22.91 16.56
C ARG A 292 -1.94 21.80 16.88
N LEU A 293 -0.81 22.16 17.50
CA LEU A 293 0.18 21.21 18.01
C LEU A 293 -0.39 20.42 19.19
N VAL A 294 -1.04 21.08 20.13
CA VAL A 294 -1.64 20.44 21.31
C VAL A 294 -2.74 19.45 20.90
N ASP A 295 -3.64 19.83 19.97
CA ASP A 295 -4.72 18.94 19.49
C ASP A 295 -4.19 17.70 18.71
N LEU A 296 -3.07 17.84 18.00
CA LEU A 296 -2.43 16.72 17.29
C LEU A 296 -1.65 15.80 18.25
N PHE A 297 -0.99 16.37 19.25
CA PHE A 297 -0.24 15.59 20.24
C PHE A 297 -1.14 15.05 21.36
N GLN A 298 -2.18 15.77 21.81
CA GLN A 298 -3.13 15.27 22.81
C GLN A 298 -3.93 14.07 22.29
N LYS A 299 -4.35 14.05 21.01
CA LYS A 299 -4.98 12.84 20.44
C LYS A 299 -4.03 11.63 20.35
N ARG A 300 -2.72 11.85 20.32
CA ARG A 300 -1.72 10.78 20.33
C ARG A 300 -1.39 10.31 21.74
N ASP A 301 -1.31 11.24 22.70
CA ASP A 301 -1.06 10.94 24.11
C ASP A 301 -2.31 10.36 24.80
N GLU A 302 -3.53 10.75 24.40
CA GLU A 302 -4.77 10.12 24.87
C GLU A 302 -4.95 8.69 24.34
N ALA A 303 -4.39 8.36 23.17
CA ALA A 303 -4.35 6.99 22.67
C ALA A 303 -3.31 6.13 23.41
N ASP A 304 -2.20 6.74 23.88
CA ASP A 304 -1.12 6.03 24.58
C ASP A 304 -1.32 5.96 26.12
N VAL A 305 -2.13 6.85 26.71
CA VAL A 305 -2.28 6.98 28.18
C VAL A 305 -3.59 6.40 28.73
N THR A 306 -4.63 6.36 27.92
CA THR A 306 -5.84 5.62 28.26
C THR A 306 -5.79 4.27 27.56
N GLY A 307 -5.41 3.21 28.28
CA GLY A 307 -5.45 1.82 27.81
C GLY A 307 -6.87 1.31 27.47
N ALA A 308 -7.68 2.14 26.85
CA ALA A 308 -8.87 1.75 26.12
C ALA A 308 -8.44 1.37 24.71
N PRO A 309 -8.67 0.12 24.27
CA PRO A 309 -8.42 -0.25 22.89
C PRO A 309 -9.25 0.69 22.01
N THR A 310 -8.59 1.53 21.22
CA THR A 310 -9.22 2.15 20.06
C THR A 310 -9.52 0.96 19.14
N VAL A 311 -10.69 0.35 19.36
CA VAL A 311 -11.26 -0.60 18.43
C VAL A 311 -11.47 0.22 17.15
N SER A 312 -10.51 0.17 16.26
CA SER A 312 -10.71 0.47 14.87
C SER A 312 -11.84 -0.47 14.46
N ARG A 313 -13.07 0.05 14.42
CA ARG A 313 -14.23 -0.72 13.97
C ARG A 313 -13.99 -1.02 12.50
N ARG A 314 -13.38 -2.17 12.24
CA ARG A 314 -13.43 -2.80 10.94
C ARG A 314 -14.91 -2.82 10.53
N LYS A 315 -15.27 -2.09 9.50
CA LYS A 315 -16.54 -2.33 8.80
C LYS A 315 -16.52 -3.81 8.47
N ALA A 316 -17.56 -4.56 8.79
CA ALA A 316 -17.67 -6.01 8.67
C ALA A 316 -17.05 -6.51 7.35
N GLY A 317 -15.77 -6.85 7.38
CA GLY A 317 -15.00 -7.44 6.31
C GLY A 317 -14.71 -8.92 6.62
N PRO A 318 -14.21 -9.69 5.67
CA PRO A 318 -13.81 -11.08 5.91
C PRO A 318 -12.74 -11.15 7.01
N SER A 319 -12.78 -12.20 7.84
CA SER A 319 -11.81 -12.39 8.92
C SER A 319 -10.42 -12.68 8.34
N ILE A 320 -9.35 -12.23 9.02
CA ILE A 320 -7.96 -12.52 8.63
C ILE A 320 -7.38 -13.54 9.61
N VAL A 321 -6.90 -14.66 9.06
CA VAL A 321 -6.11 -15.65 9.78
C VAL A 321 -4.63 -15.39 9.51
N LEU A 322 -3.86 -15.15 10.57
CA LEU A 322 -2.40 -15.05 10.51
C LEU A 322 -1.78 -16.40 10.83
N THR A 323 -0.95 -16.93 9.95
CA THR A 323 -0.16 -18.13 10.23
C THR A 323 1.32 -17.78 10.26
N ALA A 324 1.93 -17.91 11.46
CA ALA A 324 3.34 -17.65 11.67
C ALA A 324 4.13 -18.97 11.64
N VAL A 325 5.06 -19.10 10.69
CA VAL A 325 5.88 -20.30 10.49
C VAL A 325 7.36 -19.96 10.41
N ASP A 326 8.18 -20.76 11.08
CA ASP A 326 9.64 -20.65 11.00
C ASP A 326 10.16 -21.63 9.93
N LEU A 327 10.68 -21.11 8.83
CA LEU A 327 11.23 -21.86 7.71
C LEU A 327 12.76 -21.70 7.63
N SER A 328 13.45 -21.34 8.73
CA SER A 328 14.90 -21.11 8.75
C SER A 328 15.72 -22.32 8.34
N GLU A 329 15.26 -23.52 8.70
CA GLU A 329 15.92 -24.78 8.39
C GLU A 329 15.16 -25.60 7.33
N GLY A 330 14.22 -24.95 6.61
CA GLY A 330 13.28 -25.59 5.69
C GLY A 330 12.01 -26.10 6.38
N PRO A 331 11.05 -26.66 5.60
CA PRO A 331 9.80 -27.17 6.15
C PRO A 331 10.05 -28.48 6.93
N ASP A 332 9.66 -28.47 8.20
CA ASP A 332 9.74 -29.59 9.13
C ASP A 332 8.33 -30.17 9.45
N ALA A 333 8.29 -31.19 10.29
CA ALA A 333 7.02 -31.79 10.73
C ALA A 333 6.09 -30.79 11.43
N LEU A 334 6.65 -29.78 12.12
CA LEU A 334 5.88 -28.73 12.76
C LEU A 334 5.27 -27.79 11.72
N ALA A 335 6.03 -27.41 10.71
CA ALA A 335 5.54 -26.61 9.59
C ALA A 335 4.40 -27.31 8.84
N ALA A 336 4.50 -28.62 8.63
CA ALA A 336 3.43 -29.43 8.04
C ALA A 336 2.17 -29.48 8.93
N ALA A 337 2.34 -29.62 10.25
CA ALA A 337 1.21 -29.62 11.19
C ALA A 337 0.53 -28.24 11.28
N ILE A 338 1.29 -27.14 11.21
CA ILE A 338 0.77 -25.77 11.14
C ILE A 338 -0.06 -25.59 9.86
N LEU A 339 0.45 -26.07 8.72
CA LEU A 339 -0.27 -26.00 7.44
C LEU A 339 -1.62 -26.73 7.52
N ALA A 340 -1.63 -27.94 8.09
CA ALA A 340 -2.86 -28.74 8.26
C ALA A 340 -3.90 -28.05 9.16
N GLU A 341 -3.46 -27.40 10.25
CA GLU A 341 -4.34 -26.65 11.14
C GLU A 341 -4.89 -25.38 10.47
N THR A 342 -4.03 -24.68 9.74
CA THR A 342 -4.44 -23.51 8.93
C THR A 342 -5.52 -23.91 7.94
N GLY A 343 -5.32 -25.01 7.21
CA GLY A 343 -6.32 -25.52 6.26
C GLY A 343 -7.66 -25.86 6.92
N ARG A 344 -7.65 -26.45 8.13
CA ARG A 344 -8.88 -26.76 8.91
C ARG A 344 -9.63 -25.49 9.30
N LEU A 345 -8.91 -24.47 9.78
CA LEU A 345 -9.52 -23.18 10.15
C LEU A 345 -10.14 -22.46 8.96
N LEU A 346 -9.44 -22.44 7.83
CA LEU A 346 -9.95 -21.80 6.60
C LEU A 346 -11.15 -22.55 6.02
N ALA A 347 -11.17 -23.88 6.10
CA ALA A 347 -12.34 -24.69 5.70
C ALA A 347 -13.57 -24.39 6.55
N ALA A 348 -13.38 -24.09 7.84
CA ALA A 348 -14.45 -23.68 8.74
C ALA A 348 -14.91 -22.22 8.54
N ARG A 349 -14.10 -21.41 7.84
CA ARG A 349 -14.34 -19.97 7.58
C ARG A 349 -14.03 -19.65 6.12
N PRO A 350 -14.88 -20.04 5.17
CA PRO A 350 -14.57 -19.99 3.73
C PRO A 350 -14.34 -18.57 3.20
N ASP A 351 -14.82 -17.54 3.87
CA ASP A 351 -14.64 -16.13 3.45
C ASP A 351 -13.39 -15.48 4.05
N SER A 352 -12.60 -16.19 4.88
CA SER A 352 -11.42 -15.63 5.52
C SER A 352 -10.26 -15.45 4.54
N SER A 353 -9.48 -14.39 4.73
CA SER A 353 -8.17 -14.20 4.10
C SER A 353 -7.07 -14.81 4.96
N LEU A 354 -5.98 -15.27 4.33
CA LEU A 354 -4.81 -15.82 5.00
C LEU A 354 -3.62 -14.86 4.87
N ALA A 355 -2.99 -14.54 5.99
CA ALA A 355 -1.68 -13.92 6.03
C ALA A 355 -0.64 -14.96 6.48
N CYS A 356 0.30 -15.30 5.62
CA CYS A 356 1.43 -16.15 5.96
C CYS A 356 2.60 -15.28 6.39
N LEU A 357 3.16 -15.52 7.56
CA LEU A 357 4.24 -14.73 8.15
C LEU A 357 5.44 -15.62 8.50
N THR A 358 6.62 -15.17 8.12
CA THR A 358 7.89 -15.70 8.65
C THR A 358 8.76 -14.56 9.15
N VAL A 359 9.55 -14.79 10.20
CA VAL A 359 10.41 -13.76 10.79
C VAL A 359 11.88 -14.12 10.52
N LEU A 360 12.57 -13.22 9.83
CA LEU A 360 14.01 -13.22 9.73
C LEU A 360 14.59 -12.60 11.01
N LYS A 361 15.26 -13.41 11.81
CA LYS A 361 15.89 -12.92 13.03
C LYS A 361 17.11 -12.08 12.69
N THR A 362 17.15 -10.87 13.22
CA THR A 362 18.29 -9.95 13.14
C THR A 362 19.02 -9.92 14.47
N GLU A 363 20.34 -9.71 14.45
CA GLU A 363 21.13 -9.54 15.67
C GLU A 363 21.09 -8.09 16.14
N ILE A 364 21.13 -7.88 17.46
CA ILE A 364 21.11 -6.52 18.07
C ILE A 364 22.40 -5.76 17.76
N ILE A 365 23.51 -6.48 17.55
CA ILE A 365 24.85 -5.91 17.30
C ILE A 365 25.50 -6.76 16.18
N GLY A 366 25.71 -6.17 15.02
CA GLY A 366 26.36 -6.81 13.88
C GLY A 366 25.79 -6.33 12.54
N GLU A 367 26.48 -6.60 11.43
CA GLU A 367 25.91 -6.40 10.11
C GLU A 367 24.86 -7.48 9.84
N THR A 368 23.63 -7.08 9.63
CA THR A 368 22.55 -7.99 9.19
C THR A 368 22.91 -8.55 7.82
N LYS A 369 23.10 -9.86 7.73
CA LYS A 369 23.33 -10.52 6.45
C LYS A 369 22.05 -10.43 5.62
N THR A 370 22.09 -9.68 4.53
CA THR A 370 20.97 -9.53 3.58
C THR A 370 21.01 -10.55 2.44
N VAL A 371 22.17 -11.21 2.28
CA VAL A 371 22.40 -12.21 1.23
C VAL A 371 22.95 -13.52 1.80
N ASP A 372 22.67 -14.63 1.12
CA ASP A 372 23.24 -15.97 1.44
C ASP A 372 24.68 -16.10 0.91
N ALA A 373 25.26 -17.30 1.08
CA ALA A 373 26.62 -17.60 0.64
C ALA A 373 26.80 -17.52 -0.88
N GLU A 374 25.72 -17.65 -1.63
CA GLU A 374 25.66 -17.55 -3.09
C GLU A 374 25.31 -16.13 -3.59
N GLY A 375 25.21 -15.14 -2.69
CA GLY A 375 24.89 -13.76 -3.01
C GLY A 375 23.40 -13.49 -3.34
N ARG A 376 22.49 -14.43 -3.01
CA ARG A 376 21.05 -14.29 -3.23
C ARG A 376 20.42 -13.62 -2.02
N SER A 377 19.40 -12.79 -2.24
CA SER A 377 18.64 -12.14 -1.17
C SER A 377 18.00 -13.17 -0.23
N LEU A 378 18.30 -13.08 1.06
CA LEU A 378 17.68 -13.90 2.11
C LEU A 378 16.18 -13.62 2.21
N TYR A 379 15.76 -12.38 2.02
CA TYR A 379 14.36 -11.98 2.02
C TYR A 379 13.58 -12.69 0.90
N ILE A 380 14.07 -12.61 -0.34
CA ILE A 380 13.44 -13.29 -1.49
C ILE A 380 13.40 -14.80 -1.26
N GLY A 381 14.49 -15.40 -0.80
CA GLY A 381 14.55 -16.83 -0.50
C GLY A 381 13.50 -17.25 0.52
N ARG A 382 13.28 -16.47 1.57
CA ARG A 382 12.24 -16.69 2.58
C ARG A 382 10.83 -16.51 2.04
N LEU A 383 10.62 -15.50 1.23
CA LEU A 383 9.33 -15.23 0.60
C LEU A 383 8.93 -16.37 -0.34
N VAL A 384 9.86 -16.86 -1.16
CA VAL A 384 9.65 -18.03 -2.04
C VAL A 384 9.34 -19.28 -1.21
N ALA A 385 10.13 -19.57 -0.18
CA ALA A 385 9.90 -20.71 0.70
C ALA A 385 8.53 -20.64 1.39
N LEU A 386 8.07 -19.45 1.77
CA LEU A 386 6.76 -19.24 2.40
C LEU A 386 5.62 -19.47 1.40
N LYS A 387 5.77 -19.02 0.15
CA LYS A 387 4.81 -19.28 -0.94
C LYS A 387 4.72 -20.77 -1.25
N ASP A 388 5.86 -21.45 -1.36
CA ASP A 388 5.90 -22.90 -1.61
C ASP A 388 5.29 -23.70 -0.47
N TRP A 389 5.53 -23.31 0.78
CA TRP A 389 4.96 -23.93 1.96
C TRP A 389 3.42 -23.83 1.99
N ALA A 390 2.85 -22.68 1.59
CA ALA A 390 1.40 -22.48 1.61
C ALA A 390 0.68 -23.03 0.37
N ARG A 391 1.40 -23.34 -0.72
CA ARG A 391 0.83 -23.82 -2.00
C ARG A 391 -0.18 -24.97 -1.86
N PRO A 392 0.03 -26.00 -0.96
CA PRO A 392 -0.93 -27.09 -0.79
C PRO A 392 -2.30 -26.66 -0.22
N LEU A 393 -2.46 -25.42 0.26
CA LEU A 393 -3.77 -24.92 0.69
C LEU A 393 -4.70 -24.59 -0.48
N HIS A 394 -4.18 -24.51 -1.71
CA HIS A 394 -4.93 -24.23 -2.94
C HIS A 394 -5.87 -23.02 -2.83
N LEU A 395 -5.46 -21.99 -2.10
CA LEU A 395 -6.23 -20.76 -1.95
C LEU A 395 -6.15 -19.90 -3.22
N PRO A 396 -7.21 -19.17 -3.56
CA PRO A 396 -7.14 -18.13 -4.56
C PRO A 396 -6.07 -17.09 -4.19
N GLU A 397 -5.28 -16.65 -5.16
CA GLU A 397 -4.14 -15.76 -4.94
C GLU A 397 -4.54 -14.40 -4.33
N ASP A 398 -5.77 -13.96 -4.56
CA ASP A 398 -6.33 -12.74 -3.98
C ASP A 398 -6.73 -12.89 -2.51
N ARG A 399 -6.72 -14.10 -1.95
CA ARG A 399 -7.08 -14.40 -0.56
C ARG A 399 -5.89 -14.75 0.32
N VAL A 400 -4.68 -14.79 -0.22
CA VAL A 400 -3.47 -15.09 0.54
C VAL A 400 -2.42 -14.01 0.35
N SER A 401 -1.81 -13.59 1.45
CA SER A 401 -0.68 -12.65 1.46
C SER A 401 0.52 -13.29 2.16
N TYR A 402 1.72 -12.90 1.76
CA TYR A 402 2.97 -13.47 2.24
C TYR A 402 3.87 -12.37 2.79
N HIS A 403 4.37 -12.56 4.01
CA HIS A 403 5.12 -11.56 4.73
C HIS A 403 6.41 -12.12 5.30
N VAL A 404 7.50 -11.44 5.06
CA VAL A 404 8.79 -11.68 5.68
C VAL A 404 9.11 -10.44 6.50
N ILE A 405 9.26 -10.57 7.81
CA ILE A 405 9.57 -9.44 8.69
C ILE A 405 10.95 -9.64 9.30
N GLU A 406 11.81 -8.64 9.23
CA GLU A 406 13.08 -8.60 9.93
C GLU A 406 12.88 -8.11 11.36
N ALA A 407 13.23 -8.92 12.36
CA ALA A 407 13.08 -8.55 13.76
C ALA A 407 14.01 -9.31 14.69
N VAL A 408 14.39 -8.66 15.80
CA VAL A 408 15.15 -9.29 16.88
C VAL A 408 14.28 -10.30 17.65
N SER A 409 13.00 -9.97 17.88
CA SER A 409 12.04 -10.80 18.60
C SER A 409 10.90 -11.22 17.68
N ALA A 410 10.81 -12.52 17.38
CA ALA A 410 9.73 -13.05 16.57
C ALA A 410 8.35 -12.89 17.25
N ALA A 411 8.28 -13.00 18.58
CA ALA A 411 7.02 -12.83 19.31
C ALA A 411 6.50 -11.39 19.18
N ASP A 412 7.38 -10.40 19.36
CA ASP A 412 7.00 -8.98 19.25
C ASP A 412 6.61 -8.62 17.81
N ALA A 413 7.28 -9.18 16.81
CA ALA A 413 6.92 -8.99 15.41
C ALA A 413 5.53 -9.54 15.10
N ILE A 414 5.22 -10.78 15.55
CA ILE A 414 3.91 -11.40 15.35
C ILE A 414 2.80 -10.60 16.04
N LEU A 415 3.02 -10.17 17.28
CA LEU A 415 2.02 -9.41 18.06
C LEU A 415 1.74 -8.04 17.44
N ARG A 416 2.79 -7.29 17.07
CA ARG A 416 2.63 -5.99 16.39
C ARG A 416 1.92 -6.14 15.05
N TYR A 417 2.31 -7.15 14.27
CA TYR A 417 1.66 -7.44 12.99
C TYR A 417 0.17 -7.73 13.19
N ALA A 418 -0.17 -8.54 14.20
CA ALA A 418 -1.56 -8.89 14.49
C ALA A 418 -2.39 -7.67 14.90
N GLU A 419 -1.82 -6.76 15.68
CA GLU A 419 -2.47 -5.53 16.12
C GLU A 419 -2.66 -4.53 14.97
N HIS A 420 -1.62 -4.27 14.17
CA HIS A 420 -1.67 -3.31 13.08
C HIS A 420 -2.60 -3.71 11.91
N ASN A 421 -2.79 -5.02 11.75
CA ASN A 421 -3.56 -5.57 10.62
C ASN A 421 -4.91 -6.16 11.04
N ASP A 422 -5.38 -5.85 12.27
CA ASP A 422 -6.67 -6.32 12.80
C ASP A 422 -6.88 -7.84 12.61
N ILE A 423 -5.87 -8.64 12.98
CA ILE A 423 -5.90 -10.10 12.84
C ILE A 423 -6.93 -10.72 13.79
N ASP A 424 -7.80 -11.60 13.27
CA ASP A 424 -8.84 -12.25 14.06
C ASP A 424 -8.37 -13.57 14.70
N HIS A 425 -7.35 -14.24 14.09
CA HIS A 425 -6.85 -15.51 14.57
C HIS A 425 -5.39 -15.73 14.21
N ILE A 426 -4.57 -16.09 15.18
CA ILE A 426 -3.15 -16.44 14.98
C ILE A 426 -2.99 -17.96 15.06
N VAL A 427 -2.30 -18.56 14.10
CA VAL A 427 -1.83 -19.96 14.12
C VAL A 427 -0.32 -19.97 14.20
N LEU A 428 0.25 -20.64 15.17
CA LEU A 428 1.70 -20.79 15.30
C LEU A 428 2.09 -22.13 15.93
N GLY A 429 3.35 -22.51 15.75
CA GLY A 429 3.92 -23.72 16.30
C GLY A 429 4.55 -23.54 17.68
N ALA A 430 4.54 -24.59 18.49
CA ALA A 430 5.35 -24.67 19.70
C ALA A 430 6.44 -25.72 19.52
N ARG A 431 7.72 -25.29 19.40
CA ARG A 431 8.89 -26.18 19.50
C ARG A 431 9.15 -26.48 20.96
N SER A 432 9.22 -27.77 21.35
CA SER A 432 9.67 -28.16 22.68
C SER A 432 11.19 -28.40 22.64
N SER A 433 11.94 -27.66 23.42
CA SER A 433 13.40 -27.77 23.46
C SER A 433 13.92 -28.94 24.33
N SER A 434 13.06 -29.77 24.92
CA SER A 434 13.46 -31.00 25.62
C SER A 434 12.28 -31.92 25.89
N ALA A 435 12.51 -33.21 25.85
CA ALA A 435 11.53 -34.30 26.11
C ALA A 435 10.92 -34.26 27.54
N VAL A 436 11.41 -33.45 28.45
CA VAL A 436 11.03 -33.38 29.86
C VAL A 436 10.14 -32.23 30.26
N ARG A 437 10.02 -31.16 29.43
CA ARG A 437 9.23 -29.97 29.80
C ARG A 437 8.01 -29.79 28.90
N ARG A 438 6.82 -29.94 29.50
CA ARG A 438 5.49 -29.67 28.91
C ARG A 438 5.23 -28.18 28.65
N HIS A 439 6.27 -27.36 28.44
CA HIS A 439 6.11 -25.91 28.29
C HIS A 439 6.03 -25.51 26.81
N LEU A 440 5.25 -24.48 26.55
CA LEU A 440 5.23 -23.74 25.28
C LEU A 440 6.63 -23.11 25.05
N GLY A 441 7.10 -23.04 23.83
CA GLY A 441 8.30 -22.27 23.50
C GLY A 441 8.15 -20.78 23.83
N SER A 442 9.27 -20.06 23.96
CA SER A 442 9.26 -18.65 24.37
C SER A 442 8.36 -17.76 23.48
N VAL A 443 8.38 -17.97 22.15
CA VAL A 443 7.55 -17.24 21.18
C VAL A 443 6.06 -17.54 21.42
N SER A 444 5.68 -18.80 21.42
CA SER A 444 4.27 -19.20 21.59
C SER A 444 3.71 -18.82 22.96
N THR A 445 4.52 -18.89 24.04
CA THR A 445 4.11 -18.45 25.37
C THR A 445 3.76 -16.95 25.37
N LYS A 446 4.64 -16.12 24.81
CA LYS A 446 4.44 -14.68 24.76
C LYS A 446 3.25 -14.30 23.87
N VAL A 447 3.13 -14.90 22.69
CA VAL A 447 2.01 -14.63 21.79
C VAL A 447 0.67 -15.02 22.42
N VAL A 448 0.57 -16.18 23.09
CA VAL A 448 -0.66 -16.59 23.79
C VAL A 448 -1.02 -15.65 24.96
N ALA A 449 -0.01 -15.11 25.63
CA ALA A 449 -0.24 -14.23 26.78
C ALA A 449 -0.67 -12.81 26.39
N GLU A 450 -0.18 -12.30 25.25
CA GLU A 450 -0.31 -10.88 24.89
C GLU A 450 -1.19 -10.62 23.66
N ALA A 451 -1.59 -11.66 22.90
CA ALA A 451 -2.42 -11.47 21.71
C ALA A 451 -3.84 -10.97 22.07
N HIS A 452 -4.34 -10.00 21.30
CA HIS A 452 -5.72 -9.49 21.43
C HIS A 452 -6.77 -10.27 20.63
N CYS A 453 -6.37 -11.36 19.97
CA CYS A 453 -7.22 -12.20 19.12
C CYS A 453 -7.08 -13.68 19.52
N SER A 454 -7.86 -14.57 18.88
CA SER A 454 -7.75 -16.01 19.09
C SER A 454 -6.37 -16.54 18.67
N VAL A 455 -5.84 -17.52 19.45
CA VAL A 455 -4.54 -18.13 19.15
C VAL A 455 -4.64 -19.65 19.14
N SER A 456 -4.25 -20.29 18.04
CA SER A 456 -4.07 -21.75 17.94
C SER A 456 -2.58 -22.08 18.00
N VAL A 457 -2.19 -22.90 18.99
CA VAL A 457 -0.83 -23.38 19.14
C VAL A 457 -0.73 -24.84 18.72
N VAL A 458 0.00 -25.08 17.63
CA VAL A 458 0.20 -26.41 17.05
C VAL A 458 1.40 -27.09 17.66
N ARG A 459 1.25 -28.38 18.01
CA ARG A 459 2.33 -29.22 18.50
C ARG A 459 2.41 -30.51 17.72
N VAL A 460 3.60 -30.96 17.42
CA VAL A 460 3.84 -32.31 16.91
C VAL A 460 4.04 -33.21 18.11
N LYS A 461 3.30 -34.34 18.15
CA LYS A 461 3.58 -35.40 19.13
C LYS A 461 4.98 -35.95 18.80
N GLY A 462 5.91 -35.83 19.74
CA GLY A 462 7.20 -36.51 19.62
C GLY A 462 6.95 -37.99 19.37
N GLY A 463 7.46 -38.53 18.25
CA GLY A 463 7.48 -39.95 18.03
C GLY A 463 8.24 -40.60 19.20
N SER A 464 7.60 -41.46 19.95
CA SER A 464 8.33 -42.39 20.80
C SER A 464 9.15 -43.23 19.83
N GLU A 465 10.48 -43.01 19.82
CA GLU A 465 11.37 -44.03 19.28
C GLU A 465 11.05 -45.34 20.03
N ALA A 466 10.51 -46.29 19.27
CA ALA A 466 10.37 -47.65 19.70
C ALA A 466 11.62 -48.43 19.33
#